data_454f101ff0d2ac0e4b6a546dbe451d5e
#
_entry.id   454f101ff0d2ac0e4b6a546dbe451d5e
#
_cell.length_a   1.000
_cell.length_b   1.000
_cell.length_c   1.000
_cell.angle_alpha   90.00
_cell.angle_beta   90.00
_cell.angle_gamma   90.00
#
_symmetry.space_group_name_H-M   'P 1'
#
loop_
_entity.id
_entity.type
_entity.pdbx_description
1 polymer ?
#
loop_
_entity_poly.entity_id
_entity_poly.type
_entity_poly.pdbx_seq_one_letter_code
_entity_poly.pdbx_strand_id
1 'polypeptide(L)'
;MVVRVYIAQRRKIQPGDKMAGRHGNKGVVSRILPQEDMPFLPDGTPVEIVLNPLGVPSRMNVGQVLEVHLGMAARKLGWHIATPVFDGAKEADLDAALAQAGMRPDGKTVLYDGRTGEPFDNPVTVGIMYYLKLVHLVDDKIHARSTGPYSLVTQQPLGGKAQFGGQRFGEMEVWALYAYGAAHTLQEILTIKSDDVVGRVKAYEAIIKGENIPEPGIPESFKVLLEELRSLALDVKILTQERKEVHMRELLDDDADAQEFILEGIDKHRAPEMTGPLVDIFGGDDLELDDLDDEDAASLIADDDDDELDLSDLGLFDDDEEDDGLVLEEEDEDL
;
A
#
# COMPACT_ATOMS: atom_id res chain seq x y z
N MET A 1 10.05 29.85 26.74
CA MET A 1 8.64 29.44 27.01
C MET A 1 8.30 28.38 25.97
N VAL A 2 7.97 27.17 26.38
CA VAL A 2 7.59 26.11 25.44
C VAL A 2 6.07 25.96 25.49
N VAL A 3 5.42 26.01 24.33
CA VAL A 3 3.97 25.83 24.20
C VAL A 3 3.72 24.55 23.37
N ARG A 4 2.96 23.60 23.94
CA ARG A 4 2.53 22.39 23.23
C ARG A 4 1.04 22.50 22.92
N VAL A 5 0.70 22.38 21.66
CA VAL A 5 -0.70 22.40 21.19
C VAL A 5 -1.08 20.98 20.74
N TYR A 6 -2.14 20.43 21.33
CA TYR A 6 -2.70 19.13 20.95
C TYR A 6 -3.96 19.37 20.13
N ILE A 7 -3.98 18.82 18.91
CA ILE A 7 -5.11 18.96 17.99
C ILE A 7 -5.74 17.58 17.78
N ALA A 8 -7.07 17.50 17.95
CA ALA A 8 -7.83 16.30 17.62
C ALA A 8 -8.51 16.48 16.27
N GLN A 9 -8.31 15.54 15.38
CA GLN A 9 -8.94 15.48 14.06
C GLN A 9 -9.78 14.21 13.92
N ARG A 10 -11.03 14.36 13.45
CA ARG A 10 -11.88 13.21 13.11
C ARG A 10 -11.76 12.94 11.61
N ARG A 11 -11.11 11.85 11.24
CA ARG A 11 -11.05 11.37 9.86
C ARG A 11 -12.32 10.59 9.54
N LYS A 12 -13.07 11.04 8.53
CA LYS A 12 -14.24 10.29 8.01
C LYS A 12 -13.76 9.04 7.28
N ILE A 13 -14.64 8.03 7.22
CA ILE A 13 -14.37 6.83 6.45
C ILE A 13 -14.34 7.17 4.95
N GLN A 14 -13.43 6.54 4.22
CA GLN A 14 -13.27 6.71 2.78
C GLN A 14 -12.93 5.37 2.11
N PRO A 15 -13.12 5.24 0.79
CA PRO A 15 -12.68 4.06 0.06
C PRO A 15 -11.20 3.79 0.29
N GLY A 16 -10.86 2.53 0.58
CA GLY A 16 -9.50 2.14 0.92
C GLY A 16 -9.21 2.02 2.42
N ASP A 17 -10.08 2.55 3.29
CA ASP A 17 -9.95 2.36 4.74
C ASP A 17 -10.32 0.93 5.13
N LYS A 18 -9.58 0.36 6.09
CA LYS A 18 -9.78 -1.00 6.58
C LYS A 18 -10.77 -1.02 7.74
N MET A 19 -11.73 -1.92 7.65
CA MET A 19 -12.72 -2.17 8.70
C MET A 19 -12.75 -3.66 9.06
N ALA A 20 -13.16 -3.97 10.27
CA ALA A 20 -13.28 -5.35 10.73
C ALA A 20 -14.40 -5.52 11.76
N GLY A 21 -14.96 -6.72 11.83
CA GLY A 21 -15.78 -7.16 12.94
C GLY A 21 -14.94 -7.79 14.05
N ARG A 22 -15.62 -8.54 14.94
CA ARG A 22 -14.98 -9.24 16.09
C ARG A 22 -14.65 -10.71 15.80
N HIS A 23 -14.85 -11.19 14.59
CA HIS A 23 -14.77 -12.61 14.20
C HIS A 23 -13.65 -12.89 13.17
N GLY A 24 -12.62 -12.04 13.10
CA GLY A 24 -11.56 -12.17 12.09
C GLY A 24 -11.98 -11.74 10.69
N ASN A 25 -13.19 -11.21 10.53
CA ASN A 25 -13.70 -10.67 9.28
C ASN A 25 -13.15 -9.26 9.05
N LYS A 26 -12.10 -9.16 8.26
CA LYS A 26 -11.47 -7.90 7.84
C LYS A 26 -11.86 -7.57 6.38
N GLY A 27 -11.96 -6.30 6.07
CA GLY A 27 -12.24 -5.88 4.71
C GLY A 27 -11.88 -4.42 4.48
N VAL A 28 -11.68 -4.08 3.21
CA VAL A 28 -11.37 -2.71 2.77
C VAL A 28 -12.61 -2.12 2.14
N VAL A 29 -12.92 -0.86 2.46
CA VAL A 29 -14.05 -0.13 1.89
C VAL A 29 -13.81 0.07 0.40
N SER A 30 -14.70 -0.48 -0.42
CA SER A 30 -14.64 -0.38 -1.89
C SER A 30 -15.31 0.89 -2.38
N ARG A 31 -16.54 1.15 -1.91
CA ARG A 31 -17.36 2.27 -2.35
C ARG A 31 -18.15 2.86 -1.18
N ILE A 32 -18.40 4.16 -1.26
CA ILE A 32 -19.37 4.84 -0.43
C ILE A 32 -20.45 5.34 -1.36
N LEU A 33 -21.67 4.89 -1.13
CA LEU A 33 -22.83 5.25 -1.92
C LEU A 33 -23.71 6.26 -1.18
N PRO A 34 -24.49 7.09 -1.89
CA PRO A 34 -25.56 7.88 -1.30
C PRO A 34 -26.58 6.98 -0.59
N GLN A 35 -27.24 7.50 0.43
CA GLN A 35 -28.19 6.73 1.23
C GLN A 35 -29.36 6.19 0.39
N GLU A 36 -29.83 6.96 -0.59
CA GLU A 36 -30.90 6.60 -1.51
C GLU A 36 -30.56 5.43 -2.45
N ASP A 37 -29.28 5.21 -2.74
CA ASP A 37 -28.81 4.10 -3.60
C ASP A 37 -28.55 2.81 -2.83
N MET A 38 -28.58 2.88 -1.49
CA MET A 38 -28.36 1.71 -0.64
C MET A 38 -29.61 0.82 -0.60
N PRO A 39 -29.44 -0.52 -0.51
CA PRO A 39 -30.55 -1.43 -0.28
C PRO A 39 -31.29 -1.07 1.00
N PHE A 40 -32.58 -1.29 1.01
CA PHE A 40 -33.46 -0.96 2.15
C PHE A 40 -34.38 -2.09 2.54
N LEU A 41 -34.77 -2.08 3.82
CA LEU A 41 -35.73 -3.00 4.41
C LEU A 41 -37.17 -2.63 4.00
N PRO A 42 -38.17 -3.53 4.18
CA PRO A 42 -39.57 -3.24 3.88
C PRO A 42 -40.19 -2.07 4.66
N ASP A 43 -39.58 -1.69 5.78
CA ASP A 43 -39.95 -0.52 6.58
C ASP A 43 -39.33 0.79 6.07
N GLY A 44 -38.55 0.74 4.97
CA GLY A 44 -37.87 1.88 4.40
C GLY A 44 -36.48 2.21 5.05
N THR A 45 -36.05 1.42 6.04
CA THR A 45 -34.76 1.63 6.69
C THR A 45 -33.63 1.19 5.75
N PRO A 46 -32.67 2.07 5.35
CA PRO A 46 -31.56 1.70 4.50
C PRO A 46 -30.53 0.87 5.27
N VAL A 47 -29.84 0.00 4.55
CA VAL A 47 -28.70 -0.76 5.06
C VAL A 47 -27.47 0.15 5.08
N GLU A 48 -26.73 0.16 6.18
CA GLU A 48 -25.57 1.04 6.33
C GLU A 48 -24.29 0.44 5.73
N ILE A 49 -24.18 -0.90 5.68
CA ILE A 49 -23.02 -1.60 5.12
C ILE A 49 -23.47 -2.85 4.37
N VAL A 50 -22.82 -3.14 3.25
CA VAL A 50 -22.98 -4.38 2.47
C VAL A 50 -21.66 -5.11 2.44
N LEU A 51 -21.67 -6.37 2.89
CA LEU A 51 -20.50 -7.21 2.98
C LEU A 51 -20.53 -8.31 1.91
N ASN A 52 -19.35 -8.65 1.38
CA ASN A 52 -19.23 -9.75 0.43
C ASN A 52 -19.42 -11.11 1.14
N PRO A 53 -20.40 -11.93 0.77
CA PRO A 53 -20.64 -13.23 1.40
C PRO A 53 -19.52 -14.25 1.13
N LEU A 54 -18.72 -14.09 0.08
CA LEU A 54 -17.62 -14.99 -0.24
C LEU A 54 -16.52 -15.01 0.83
N GLY A 55 -16.44 -13.97 1.67
CA GLY A 55 -15.50 -13.92 2.79
C GLY A 55 -15.86 -14.81 3.99
N VAL A 56 -17.00 -15.51 3.97
CA VAL A 56 -17.45 -16.33 5.10
C VAL A 56 -17.12 -17.82 4.94
N PRO A 57 -17.41 -18.49 3.79
CA PRO A 57 -17.30 -19.95 3.71
C PRO A 57 -15.87 -20.49 3.90
N SER A 58 -14.91 -19.92 3.18
CA SER A 58 -13.52 -20.38 3.22
C SER A 58 -12.83 -20.08 4.57
N ARG A 59 -13.26 -19.05 5.27
CA ARG A 59 -12.67 -18.63 6.55
C ARG A 59 -13.35 -19.26 7.77
N MET A 60 -14.44 -19.97 7.59
CA MET A 60 -15.18 -20.71 8.63
C MET A 60 -15.55 -19.88 9.87
N ASN A 61 -15.68 -18.57 9.73
CA ASN A 61 -16.03 -17.65 10.82
C ASN A 61 -17.55 -17.42 10.89
N VAL A 62 -18.31 -18.50 11.07
CA VAL A 62 -19.77 -18.46 11.12
C VAL A 62 -20.33 -17.58 12.25
N GLY A 63 -19.53 -17.33 13.30
CA GLY A 63 -19.92 -16.48 14.41
C GLY A 63 -20.36 -15.07 13.99
N GLN A 64 -19.83 -14.53 12.90
CA GLN A 64 -20.29 -13.25 12.36
C GLN A 64 -21.76 -13.29 11.88
N VAL A 65 -22.19 -14.40 11.28
CA VAL A 65 -23.58 -14.59 10.82
C VAL A 65 -24.52 -14.73 12.02
N LEU A 66 -24.11 -15.51 13.04
CA LEU A 66 -24.87 -15.66 14.28
C LEU A 66 -25.00 -14.31 15.03
N GLU A 67 -23.94 -13.50 15.05
CA GLU A 67 -23.99 -12.15 15.62
C GLU A 67 -25.01 -11.26 14.90
N VAL A 68 -25.05 -11.29 13.56
CA VAL A 68 -25.99 -10.51 12.76
C VAL A 68 -27.44 -10.88 13.07
N HIS A 69 -27.74 -12.19 13.17
CA HIS A 69 -29.10 -12.67 13.50
C HIS A 69 -29.49 -12.28 14.92
N LEU A 70 -28.63 -12.55 15.90
CA LEU A 70 -28.89 -12.23 17.30
C LEU A 70 -28.98 -10.72 17.53
N GLY A 71 -28.14 -9.94 16.85
CA GLY A 71 -28.19 -8.48 16.91
C GLY A 71 -29.50 -7.89 16.36
N MET A 72 -30.06 -8.48 15.29
CA MET A 72 -31.36 -8.04 14.78
C MET A 72 -32.51 -8.38 15.72
N ALA A 73 -32.50 -9.58 16.34
CA ALA A 73 -33.46 -9.96 17.36
C ALA A 73 -33.36 -9.04 18.58
N ALA A 74 -32.13 -8.77 19.06
CA ALA A 74 -31.89 -7.89 20.19
C ALA A 74 -32.39 -6.46 19.95
N ARG A 75 -32.20 -5.92 18.75
CA ARG A 75 -32.71 -4.57 18.38
C ARG A 75 -34.24 -4.53 18.44
N LYS A 76 -34.94 -5.56 17.96
CA LYS A 76 -36.40 -5.64 18.01
C LYS A 76 -36.94 -5.79 19.43
N LEU A 77 -36.23 -6.55 20.28
CA LEU A 77 -36.66 -6.81 21.65
C LEU A 77 -36.14 -5.75 22.65
N GLY A 78 -35.26 -4.85 22.23
CA GLY A 78 -34.65 -3.84 23.09
C GLY A 78 -33.62 -4.41 24.06
N TRP A 79 -32.97 -5.53 23.73
CA TRP A 79 -32.01 -6.19 24.58
C TRP A 79 -30.57 -5.69 24.36
N HIS A 80 -29.80 -5.75 25.43
CA HIS A 80 -28.35 -5.66 25.39
C HIS A 80 -27.78 -7.03 25.73
N ILE A 81 -27.11 -7.68 24.77
CA ILE A 81 -26.63 -9.04 24.89
C ILE A 81 -25.12 -9.05 25.09
N ALA A 82 -24.66 -9.78 26.09
CA ALA A 82 -23.24 -10.06 26.32
C ALA A 82 -23.00 -11.56 26.09
N THR A 83 -22.03 -11.88 25.23
CA THR A 83 -21.63 -13.25 24.89
C THR A 83 -20.14 -13.43 25.14
N PRO A 84 -19.72 -13.67 26.41
CA PRO A 84 -18.33 -13.95 26.70
C PRO A 84 -17.84 -15.23 26.03
N VAL A 85 -16.53 -15.39 25.83
CA VAL A 85 -15.91 -16.44 25.01
C VAL A 85 -16.33 -17.85 25.42
N PHE A 86 -16.44 -18.12 26.73
CA PHE A 86 -16.77 -19.47 27.26
C PHE A 86 -18.23 -19.62 27.71
N ASP A 87 -19.01 -18.57 27.65
CA ASP A 87 -20.42 -18.57 28.01
C ASP A 87 -21.24 -17.79 26.95
N GLY A 88 -21.10 -18.23 25.72
CA GLY A 88 -21.78 -17.64 24.56
C GLY A 88 -23.22 -18.15 24.38
N ALA A 89 -23.94 -17.52 23.45
CA ALA A 89 -25.26 -17.97 23.03
C ALA A 89 -25.16 -19.29 22.25
N LYS A 90 -26.06 -20.24 22.59
CA LYS A 90 -26.21 -21.48 21.82
C LYS A 90 -27.22 -21.29 20.68
N GLU A 91 -27.23 -22.20 19.72
CA GLU A 91 -28.15 -22.17 18.58
C GLU A 91 -29.62 -22.15 19.05
N ALA A 92 -29.96 -22.95 20.08
CA ALA A 92 -31.29 -22.96 20.64
C ALA A 92 -31.73 -21.61 21.27
N ASP A 93 -30.80 -20.87 21.86
CA ASP A 93 -31.06 -19.54 22.40
C ASP A 93 -31.33 -18.52 21.27
N LEU A 94 -30.59 -18.66 20.16
CA LEU A 94 -30.77 -17.85 18.96
C LEU A 94 -32.16 -18.09 18.35
N ASP A 95 -32.53 -19.34 18.17
CA ASP A 95 -33.85 -19.72 17.61
C ASP A 95 -35.01 -19.20 18.50
N ALA A 96 -34.87 -19.30 19.82
CA ALA A 96 -35.84 -18.76 20.77
C ALA A 96 -35.94 -17.24 20.68
N ALA A 97 -34.78 -16.51 20.53
CA ALA A 97 -34.77 -15.08 20.38
C ALA A 97 -35.41 -14.62 19.06
N LEU A 98 -35.11 -15.30 17.95
CA LEU A 98 -35.72 -15.01 16.64
C LEU A 98 -37.24 -15.23 16.67
N ALA A 99 -37.72 -16.34 17.28
CA ALA A 99 -39.15 -16.63 17.45
C ALA A 99 -39.84 -15.55 18.30
N GLN A 100 -39.23 -15.14 19.42
CA GLN A 100 -39.75 -14.10 20.29
C GLN A 100 -39.81 -12.73 19.59
N ALA A 101 -38.82 -12.42 18.72
CA ALA A 101 -38.80 -11.23 17.92
C ALA A 101 -39.77 -11.24 16.73
N GLY A 102 -40.48 -12.38 16.50
CA GLY A 102 -41.38 -12.55 15.35
C GLY A 102 -40.64 -12.51 14.01
N MET A 103 -39.41 -13.04 13.98
CA MET A 103 -38.57 -13.12 12.77
C MET A 103 -38.68 -14.53 12.17
N ARG A 104 -38.26 -14.64 10.91
CA ARG A 104 -38.12 -15.93 10.24
C ARG A 104 -37.05 -16.77 10.93
N PRO A 105 -37.21 -18.09 11.01
CA PRO A 105 -36.21 -18.96 11.64
C PRO A 105 -34.88 -18.96 10.89
N ASP A 106 -34.84 -18.65 9.60
CA ASP A 106 -33.65 -18.51 8.79
C ASP A 106 -32.94 -17.15 8.96
N GLY A 107 -33.47 -16.24 9.77
CA GLY A 107 -32.89 -14.90 10.02
C GLY A 107 -32.79 -13.99 8.80
N LYS A 108 -33.39 -14.42 7.67
CA LYS A 108 -33.37 -13.66 6.42
C LYS A 108 -34.56 -12.73 6.27
N THR A 109 -34.39 -11.65 5.53
CA THR A 109 -35.43 -10.69 5.21
C THR A 109 -35.42 -10.34 3.74
N VAL A 110 -36.51 -9.77 3.24
CA VAL A 110 -36.57 -9.23 1.88
C VAL A 110 -35.94 -7.87 1.88
N LEU A 111 -35.01 -7.64 0.95
CA LEU A 111 -34.42 -6.32 0.68
C LEU A 111 -34.91 -5.80 -0.68
N TYR A 112 -34.93 -4.50 -0.80
CA TYR A 112 -35.23 -3.78 -2.04
C TYR A 112 -33.93 -3.04 -2.50
N ASP A 113 -33.71 -3.02 -3.82
CA ASP A 113 -32.61 -2.26 -4.41
C ASP A 113 -32.92 -0.75 -4.33
N GLY A 114 -32.02 0.04 -3.77
CA GLY A 114 -32.19 1.49 -3.64
C GLY A 114 -32.32 2.22 -4.97
N ARG A 115 -31.77 1.68 -6.04
CA ARG A 115 -31.80 2.34 -7.37
C ARG A 115 -33.02 1.99 -8.19
N THR A 116 -33.47 0.74 -8.15
CA THR A 116 -34.60 0.26 -8.95
C THR A 116 -35.92 0.23 -8.17
N GLY A 117 -35.84 0.10 -6.84
CA GLY A 117 -36.97 -0.11 -5.96
C GLY A 117 -37.57 -1.53 -6.05
N GLU A 118 -36.96 -2.43 -6.80
CA GLU A 118 -37.40 -3.81 -6.93
C GLU A 118 -36.87 -4.68 -5.79
N PRO A 119 -37.61 -5.71 -5.35
CA PRO A 119 -37.08 -6.64 -4.36
C PRO A 119 -36.00 -7.51 -4.95
N PHE A 120 -35.03 -7.92 -4.12
CA PHE A 120 -34.04 -8.93 -4.50
C PHE A 120 -34.70 -10.30 -4.72
N ASP A 121 -34.18 -11.09 -5.67
CA ASP A 121 -34.71 -12.41 -6.04
C ASP A 121 -34.80 -13.36 -4.85
N ASN A 122 -33.84 -13.28 -3.94
CA ASN A 122 -33.74 -14.14 -2.77
C ASN A 122 -33.70 -13.31 -1.48
N PRO A 123 -34.25 -13.85 -0.38
CA PRO A 123 -34.14 -13.25 0.94
C PRO A 123 -32.67 -13.17 1.37
N VAL A 124 -32.28 -12.05 1.99
CA VAL A 124 -30.89 -11.71 2.38
C VAL A 124 -30.76 -11.71 3.90
N THR A 125 -29.62 -12.13 4.41
CA THR A 125 -29.26 -12.00 5.82
C THR A 125 -28.96 -10.53 6.13
N VAL A 126 -29.77 -9.92 6.97
CA VAL A 126 -29.63 -8.53 7.42
C VAL A 126 -29.78 -8.47 8.94
N GLY A 127 -28.93 -7.72 9.57
CA GLY A 127 -28.99 -7.53 11.02
C GLY A 127 -28.00 -6.50 11.51
N ILE A 128 -27.76 -6.50 12.80
CA ILE A 128 -26.86 -5.56 13.50
C ILE A 128 -25.58 -6.30 13.90
N MET A 129 -24.46 -5.74 13.48
CA MET A 129 -23.13 -6.24 13.80
C MET A 129 -22.28 -5.10 14.38
N TYR A 130 -21.39 -5.44 15.31
CA TYR A 130 -20.39 -4.51 15.80
C TYR A 130 -19.23 -4.45 14.81
N TYR A 131 -18.98 -3.27 14.24
CA TYR A 131 -17.96 -3.05 13.22
C TYR A 131 -16.99 -1.96 13.64
N LEU A 132 -15.71 -2.18 13.45
CA LEU A 132 -14.62 -1.33 13.88
C LEU A 132 -13.90 -0.75 12.67
N LYS A 133 -13.59 0.55 12.70
CA LYS A 133 -12.63 1.17 11.80
C LYS A 133 -11.23 0.93 12.35
N LEU A 134 -10.37 0.31 11.57
CA LEU A 134 -8.98 0.04 11.97
C LEU A 134 -8.09 1.25 11.71
N VAL A 135 -6.93 1.29 12.35
CA VAL A 135 -5.94 2.38 12.19
C VAL A 135 -5.25 2.39 10.83
N HIS A 136 -5.40 1.30 10.05
CA HIS A 136 -4.87 1.19 8.69
C HIS A 136 -5.70 2.04 7.71
N LEU A 137 -5.49 3.34 7.75
CA LEU A 137 -6.18 4.30 6.89
C LEU A 137 -5.42 4.47 5.57
N VAL A 138 -6.17 4.61 4.47
CA VAL A 138 -5.58 4.75 3.14
C VAL A 138 -4.71 6.00 3.00
N ASP A 139 -5.07 7.12 3.64
CA ASP A 139 -4.30 8.36 3.56
C ASP A 139 -2.90 8.23 4.16
N ASP A 140 -2.72 7.34 5.12
CA ASP A 140 -1.42 7.09 5.74
C ASP A 140 -0.54 6.19 4.87
N LYS A 141 -1.12 5.44 3.93
CA LYS A 141 -0.44 4.47 3.05
C LYS A 141 -0.29 4.92 1.61
N ILE A 142 -1.20 5.76 1.11
CA ILE A 142 -1.13 6.26 -0.27
C ILE A 142 0.09 7.16 -0.42
N HIS A 143 0.91 6.85 -1.42
CA HIS A 143 2.13 7.57 -1.68
C HIS A 143 2.44 7.60 -3.18
N ALA A 144 2.95 8.73 -3.66
CA ALA A 144 3.43 8.90 -5.02
C ALA A 144 4.65 9.83 -5.02
N ARG A 145 5.52 9.61 -5.99
CA ARG A 145 6.73 10.42 -6.17
C ARG A 145 6.97 10.68 -7.65
N SER A 146 7.35 11.89 -7.99
CA SER A 146 7.97 12.21 -9.28
C SER A 146 9.47 12.42 -9.10
N THR A 147 9.86 13.48 -8.39
CA THR A 147 11.23 13.80 -7.99
C THR A 147 11.25 14.02 -6.49
N GLY A 148 12.37 13.78 -5.85
CA GLY A 148 12.50 13.93 -4.40
C GLY A 148 13.96 13.72 -3.95
N PRO A 149 14.22 13.50 -2.66
CA PRO A 149 15.56 13.32 -2.14
C PRO A 149 16.21 12.03 -2.64
N TYR A 150 17.54 12.06 -2.74
CA TYR A 150 18.38 10.95 -3.20
C TYR A 150 19.50 10.69 -2.18
N SER A 151 19.97 9.45 -2.12
CA SER A 151 21.15 9.08 -1.34
C SER A 151 22.40 9.83 -1.86
N LEU A 152 23.26 10.24 -0.94
CA LEU A 152 24.49 10.98 -1.31
C LEU A 152 25.51 10.11 -2.06
N VAL A 153 25.67 8.86 -1.66
CA VAL A 153 26.69 7.96 -2.23
C VAL A 153 26.22 7.30 -3.51
N THR A 154 25.09 6.62 -3.45
CA THR A 154 24.59 5.83 -4.59
C THR A 154 23.73 6.63 -5.55
N GLN A 155 23.33 7.86 -5.20
CA GLN A 155 22.42 8.69 -5.99
C GLN A 155 21.07 8.01 -6.33
N GLN A 156 20.70 6.99 -5.57
CA GLN A 156 19.41 6.32 -5.69
C GLN A 156 18.33 7.07 -4.92
N PRO A 157 17.05 7.00 -5.34
CA PRO A 157 15.95 7.54 -4.57
C PRO A 157 15.91 6.92 -3.16
N LEU A 158 15.62 7.72 -2.14
CA LEU A 158 15.36 7.21 -0.79
C LEU A 158 14.08 6.39 -0.77
N GLY A 159 13.93 5.50 0.22
CA GLY A 159 12.72 4.71 0.47
C GLY A 159 11.80 5.38 1.47
N GLY A 160 10.56 4.85 1.57
CA GLY A 160 9.59 5.24 2.58
C GLY A 160 8.78 6.50 2.26
N LYS A 161 7.54 6.54 2.77
CA LYS A 161 6.60 7.65 2.55
C LYS A 161 7.04 8.92 3.29
N ALA A 162 7.56 8.78 4.52
CA ALA A 162 7.99 9.91 5.34
C ALA A 162 9.11 10.73 4.68
N GLN A 163 10.00 10.06 3.97
CA GLN A 163 11.12 10.67 3.25
C GLN A 163 10.78 11.06 1.81
N PHE A 164 9.51 11.05 1.44
CA PHE A 164 9.08 11.23 0.05
C PHE A 164 9.85 10.33 -0.93
N GLY A 165 10.01 9.06 -0.51
CA GLY A 165 10.84 8.07 -1.21
C GLY A 165 10.16 7.45 -2.43
N GLY A 166 10.94 6.67 -3.19
CA GLY A 166 10.47 5.89 -4.32
C GLY A 166 10.15 4.45 -3.93
N GLN A 167 9.54 3.72 -4.86
CA GLN A 167 9.29 2.30 -4.72
C GLN A 167 10.57 1.51 -4.97
N ARG A 168 10.76 0.41 -4.23
CA ARG A 168 11.89 -0.50 -4.45
C ARG A 168 11.60 -1.41 -5.65
N PHE A 169 12.50 -1.44 -6.59
CA PHE A 169 12.50 -2.40 -7.69
C PHE A 169 13.55 -3.47 -7.40
N GLY A 170 13.13 -4.57 -6.78
CA GLY A 170 14.01 -5.62 -6.31
C GLY A 170 14.47 -6.58 -7.41
N GLU A 171 15.24 -7.60 -7.01
CA GLU A 171 15.77 -8.61 -7.93
C GLU A 171 14.66 -9.43 -8.58
N MET A 172 13.62 -9.78 -7.84
CA MET A 172 12.49 -10.56 -8.37
C MET A 172 11.71 -9.80 -9.46
N GLU A 173 11.51 -8.49 -9.30
CA GLU A 173 10.89 -7.63 -10.31
C GLU A 173 11.75 -7.55 -11.58
N VAL A 174 13.07 -7.54 -11.42
CA VAL A 174 14.01 -7.64 -12.56
C VAL A 174 13.82 -8.94 -13.31
N TRP A 175 13.66 -10.09 -12.62
CA TRP A 175 13.38 -11.37 -13.26
C TRP A 175 12.07 -11.36 -14.06
N ALA A 176 11.06 -10.69 -13.58
CA ALA A 176 9.80 -10.51 -14.30
C ALA A 176 10.01 -9.78 -15.63
N LEU A 177 10.81 -8.71 -15.64
CA LEU A 177 11.15 -7.99 -16.88
C LEU A 177 12.00 -8.83 -17.83
N TYR A 178 12.89 -9.68 -17.31
CA TYR A 178 13.61 -10.65 -18.14
C TYR A 178 12.67 -11.63 -18.83
N ALA A 179 11.65 -12.13 -18.10
CA ALA A 179 10.67 -13.05 -18.67
C ALA A 179 9.88 -12.43 -19.82
N TYR A 180 9.59 -11.13 -19.75
CA TYR A 180 8.95 -10.40 -20.85
C TYR A 180 9.90 -9.95 -21.96
N GLY A 181 11.21 -10.06 -21.77
CA GLY A 181 12.21 -9.56 -22.72
C GLY A 181 12.22 -8.03 -22.82
N ALA A 182 11.74 -7.30 -21.82
CA ALA A 182 11.60 -5.85 -21.81
C ALA A 182 12.92 -5.15 -21.41
N ALA A 183 13.97 -5.30 -22.23
CA ALA A 183 15.31 -4.80 -21.93
C ALA A 183 15.36 -3.26 -21.82
N HIS A 184 14.69 -2.53 -22.70
CA HIS A 184 14.68 -1.06 -22.68
C HIS A 184 13.96 -0.52 -21.44
N THR A 185 12.86 -1.13 -21.03
CA THR A 185 12.15 -0.76 -19.80
C THR A 185 13.03 -0.99 -18.57
N LEU A 186 13.74 -2.10 -18.51
CA LEU A 186 14.67 -2.39 -17.42
C LEU A 186 15.82 -1.36 -17.39
N GLN A 187 16.41 -1.06 -18.54
CA GLN A 187 17.45 -0.03 -18.64
C GLN A 187 16.97 1.33 -18.15
N GLU A 188 15.78 1.74 -18.54
CA GLU A 188 15.16 2.99 -18.10
C GLU A 188 14.97 3.04 -16.56
N ILE A 189 14.47 1.95 -15.98
CA ILE A 189 14.26 1.87 -14.52
C ILE A 189 15.58 1.94 -13.76
N LEU A 190 16.63 1.27 -14.25
CA LEU A 190 17.93 1.20 -13.60
C LEU A 190 18.76 2.48 -13.74
N THR A 191 18.51 3.31 -14.74
CA THR A 191 19.33 4.48 -15.07
C THR A 191 18.60 5.79 -14.87
N ILE A 192 17.87 6.26 -15.86
CA ILE A 192 17.24 7.60 -15.88
C ILE A 192 16.15 7.79 -14.84
N LYS A 193 15.56 6.73 -14.32
CA LYS A 193 14.60 6.78 -13.20
C LYS A 193 15.24 6.55 -11.83
N SER A 194 16.52 6.23 -11.76
CA SER A 194 17.20 5.89 -10.52
C SER A 194 18.45 6.75 -10.31
N ASP A 195 19.63 6.29 -10.72
CA ASP A 195 20.92 6.81 -10.30
C ASP A 195 21.75 7.49 -11.39
N ASP A 196 21.26 7.63 -12.59
CA ASP A 196 21.87 8.47 -13.63
C ASP A 196 21.48 9.93 -13.40
N VAL A 197 22.37 10.71 -12.76
CA VAL A 197 22.11 12.10 -12.34
C VAL A 197 21.80 12.99 -13.55
N VAL A 198 22.60 12.91 -14.59
CA VAL A 198 22.45 13.71 -15.81
C VAL A 198 21.24 13.26 -16.62
N GLY A 199 21.08 11.94 -16.76
CA GLY A 199 19.97 11.34 -17.48
C GLY A 199 18.62 11.69 -16.87
N ARG A 200 18.49 11.76 -15.54
CA ARG A 200 17.26 12.17 -14.84
C ARG A 200 16.79 13.56 -15.27
N VAL A 201 17.72 14.52 -15.29
CA VAL A 201 17.41 15.91 -15.63
C VAL A 201 17.00 16.02 -17.09
N LYS A 202 17.78 15.42 -17.99
CA LYS A 202 17.48 15.40 -19.43
C LYS A 202 16.16 14.70 -19.74
N ALA A 203 15.86 13.59 -19.06
CA ALA A 203 14.59 12.87 -19.22
C ALA A 203 13.40 13.73 -18.78
N TYR A 204 13.51 14.41 -17.63
CA TYR A 204 12.45 15.29 -17.15
C TYR A 204 12.22 16.49 -18.10
N GLU A 205 13.29 17.08 -18.62
CA GLU A 205 13.23 18.15 -19.62
C GLU A 205 12.56 17.67 -20.93
N ALA A 206 12.94 16.50 -21.43
CA ALA A 206 12.34 15.90 -22.62
C ALA A 206 10.84 15.63 -22.45
N ILE A 207 10.41 15.15 -21.27
CA ILE A 207 8.99 14.94 -20.96
C ILE A 207 8.23 16.27 -21.00
N ILE A 208 8.78 17.34 -20.40
CA ILE A 208 8.14 18.68 -20.42
C ILE A 208 8.03 19.22 -21.84
N LYS A 209 9.06 19.03 -22.66
CA LYS A 209 9.09 19.48 -24.05
C LYS A 209 8.28 18.58 -25.00
N GLY A 210 7.91 17.37 -24.59
CA GLY A 210 7.25 16.37 -25.44
C GLY A 210 8.20 15.74 -26.46
N GLU A 211 9.49 15.72 -26.17
CA GLU A 211 10.54 15.12 -26.99
C GLU A 211 10.83 13.68 -26.53
N ASN A 212 11.56 12.92 -27.36
CA ASN A 212 12.02 11.60 -26.98
C ASN A 212 13.08 11.69 -25.90
N ILE A 213 13.02 10.76 -24.95
CA ILE A 213 14.02 10.64 -23.87
C ILE A 213 15.36 10.26 -24.50
N PRO A 214 16.47 10.94 -24.15
CA PRO A 214 17.80 10.63 -24.66
C PRO A 214 18.30 9.26 -24.13
N GLU A 215 19.34 8.75 -24.75
CA GLU A 215 20.00 7.54 -24.29
C GLU A 215 20.54 7.73 -22.86
N PRO A 216 20.42 6.70 -22.01
CA PRO A 216 20.88 6.76 -20.62
C PRO A 216 22.41 6.79 -20.55
N GLY A 217 22.92 7.49 -19.53
CA GLY A 217 24.33 7.53 -19.19
C GLY A 217 24.76 6.36 -18.30
N ILE A 218 25.89 6.55 -17.59
CA ILE A 218 26.44 5.55 -16.67
C ILE A 218 25.85 5.76 -15.27
N PRO A 219 25.27 4.70 -14.66
CA PRO A 219 24.76 4.76 -13.30
C PRO A 219 25.85 5.07 -12.27
N GLU A 220 25.56 5.96 -11.30
CA GLU A 220 26.51 6.24 -10.20
C GLU A 220 26.82 4.99 -9.36
N SER A 221 25.84 4.11 -9.13
CA SER A 221 26.07 2.84 -8.44
C SER A 221 27.13 1.98 -9.11
N PHE A 222 27.23 2.02 -10.44
CA PHE A 222 28.27 1.30 -11.17
C PHE A 222 29.65 1.93 -10.92
N LYS A 223 29.76 3.25 -10.86
CA LYS A 223 31.02 3.93 -10.53
C LYS A 223 31.48 3.57 -9.12
N VAL A 224 30.56 3.56 -8.14
CA VAL A 224 30.85 3.14 -6.77
C VAL A 224 31.36 1.70 -6.74
N LEU A 225 30.69 0.78 -7.45
CA LEU A 225 31.11 -0.63 -7.53
C LEU A 225 32.55 -0.77 -8.06
N LEU A 226 32.89 -0.01 -9.10
CA LEU A 226 34.24 -0.04 -9.67
C LEU A 226 35.30 0.44 -8.67
N GLU A 227 35.03 1.51 -7.93
CA GLU A 227 35.95 2.01 -6.90
C GLU A 227 36.07 1.04 -5.72
N GLU A 228 34.99 0.38 -5.33
CA GLU A 228 35.02 -0.67 -4.31
C GLU A 228 35.87 -1.87 -4.75
N LEU A 229 35.73 -2.34 -6.01
CA LEU A 229 36.57 -3.40 -6.56
C LEU A 229 38.04 -2.99 -6.61
N ARG A 230 38.33 -1.75 -7.00
CA ARG A 230 39.69 -1.22 -6.99
C ARG A 230 40.28 -1.14 -5.57
N SER A 231 39.47 -0.82 -4.56
CA SER A 231 39.92 -0.81 -3.15
C SER A 231 40.31 -2.19 -2.66
N LEU A 232 39.74 -3.25 -3.27
CA LEU A 232 40.10 -4.65 -3.03
C LEU A 232 41.31 -5.11 -3.86
N ALA A 233 42.05 -4.16 -4.48
CA ALA A 233 43.18 -4.42 -5.37
C ALA A 233 42.82 -5.22 -6.64
N LEU A 234 41.58 -5.16 -7.10
CA LEU A 234 41.15 -5.73 -8.38
C LEU A 234 41.26 -4.68 -9.49
N ASP A 235 41.90 -5.03 -10.62
CA ASP A 235 41.97 -4.16 -11.80
C ASP A 235 40.78 -4.47 -12.73
N VAL A 236 39.84 -3.54 -12.81
CA VAL A 236 38.65 -3.68 -13.64
C VAL A 236 38.78 -2.74 -14.84
N LYS A 237 38.67 -3.31 -16.04
CA LYS A 237 38.77 -2.60 -17.31
C LYS A 237 37.51 -2.77 -18.14
N ILE A 238 37.00 -1.66 -18.66
CA ILE A 238 35.88 -1.65 -19.57
C ILE A 238 36.43 -1.69 -20.99
N LEU A 239 36.00 -2.69 -21.76
CA LEU A 239 36.45 -2.86 -23.14
C LEU A 239 35.28 -2.65 -24.10
N THR A 240 35.54 -1.93 -25.19
CA THR A 240 34.59 -1.83 -26.31
C THR A 240 34.52 -3.17 -27.05
N GLN A 241 33.53 -3.29 -27.97
CA GLN A 241 33.39 -4.45 -28.84
C GLN A 241 34.68 -4.74 -29.67
N GLU A 242 35.46 -3.69 -29.98
CA GLU A 242 36.75 -3.79 -30.65
C GLU A 242 37.93 -4.12 -29.69
N ARG A 243 37.64 -4.42 -28.41
CA ARG A 243 38.64 -4.66 -27.34
C ARG A 243 39.57 -3.47 -27.05
N LYS A 244 39.13 -2.27 -27.34
CA LYS A 244 39.80 -1.05 -26.90
C LYS A 244 39.35 -0.72 -25.48
N GLU A 245 40.32 -0.34 -24.64
CA GLU A 245 40.06 0.09 -23.29
C GLU A 245 39.43 1.48 -23.31
N VAL A 246 38.29 1.63 -22.63
CA VAL A 246 37.60 2.90 -22.42
C VAL A 246 38.06 3.45 -21.07
N HIS A 247 38.69 4.62 -21.07
CA HIS A 247 39.07 5.27 -19.83
C HIS A 247 37.86 5.94 -19.18
N MET A 248 37.64 5.63 -17.90
CA MET A 248 36.54 6.16 -17.11
C MET A 248 36.58 7.70 -17.03
N ARG A 249 37.76 8.32 -17.16
CA ARG A 249 37.90 9.78 -17.17
C ARG A 249 37.23 10.43 -18.37
N GLU A 250 37.32 9.83 -19.54
CA GLU A 250 36.67 10.36 -20.76
C GLU A 250 35.14 10.31 -20.62
N LEU A 251 34.61 9.32 -19.91
CA LEU A 251 33.18 9.20 -19.61
C LEU A 251 32.70 10.15 -18.49
N LEU A 252 33.62 10.57 -17.62
CA LEU A 252 33.34 11.51 -16.51
C LEU A 252 33.45 12.98 -16.96
N ASP A 253 34.29 13.28 -17.93
CA ASP A 253 34.45 14.64 -18.45
C ASP A 253 33.20 15.10 -19.20
N ASP A 254 32.56 14.21 -19.95
CA ASP A 254 31.25 14.50 -20.58
C ASP A 254 30.14 14.74 -19.53
N ASP A 255 30.19 14.06 -18.40
CA ASP A 255 29.26 14.25 -17.28
C ASP A 255 29.57 15.54 -16.47
N ALA A 256 30.83 15.94 -16.35
CA ALA A 256 31.24 17.14 -15.61
C ALA A 256 30.74 18.42 -16.29
N ASP A 257 30.87 18.51 -17.61
CA ASP A 257 30.35 19.63 -18.39
C ASP A 257 28.81 19.72 -18.28
N ALA A 258 28.12 18.57 -18.22
CA ALA A 258 26.69 18.52 -18.03
C ALA A 258 26.26 18.88 -16.59
N GLN A 259 27.04 18.52 -15.58
CA GLN A 259 26.80 18.92 -14.18
C GLN A 259 27.01 20.42 -13.97
N GLU A 260 28.06 21.02 -14.57
CA GLU A 260 28.32 22.45 -14.50
C GLU A 260 27.17 23.24 -15.17
N PHE A 261 26.66 22.76 -16.31
CA PHE A 261 25.50 23.35 -16.97
C PHE A 261 24.22 23.28 -16.12
N ILE A 262 24.01 22.18 -15.38
CA ILE A 262 22.87 22.00 -14.48
C ILE A 262 22.98 22.97 -13.29
N LEU A 263 24.15 23.09 -12.68
CA LEU A 263 24.40 24.01 -11.55
C LEU A 263 24.21 25.46 -11.98
N GLU A 264 24.71 25.85 -13.15
CA GLU A 264 24.45 27.16 -13.72
C GLU A 264 22.97 27.43 -14.03
N GLY A 265 22.22 26.38 -14.46
CA GLY A 265 20.79 26.46 -14.71
C GLY A 265 19.98 26.65 -13.44
N ILE A 266 20.35 25.98 -12.34
CA ILE A 266 19.72 26.11 -11.02
C ILE A 266 19.93 27.52 -10.45
N ASP A 267 21.12 28.09 -10.59
CA ASP A 267 21.40 29.45 -10.13
C ASP A 267 20.66 30.53 -10.96
N LYS A 268 20.45 30.29 -12.25
CA LYS A 268 19.71 31.22 -13.13
C LYS A 268 18.18 31.13 -12.96
N HIS A 269 17.67 30.00 -12.49
CA HIS A 269 16.24 29.76 -12.22
C HIS A 269 15.92 29.72 -10.73
N ARG A 270 16.74 30.34 -9.88
CA ARG A 270 16.33 30.66 -8.52
C ARG A 270 15.01 31.41 -8.64
N ALA A 271 13.92 30.72 -8.28
CA ALA A 271 12.58 31.30 -8.32
C ALA A 271 12.63 32.66 -7.65
N PRO A 272 11.94 33.68 -8.20
CA PRO A 272 11.85 34.96 -7.53
C PRO A 272 11.35 34.68 -6.10
N GLU A 273 12.03 35.23 -5.12
CA GLU A 273 11.62 35.13 -3.71
C GLU A 273 10.13 35.44 -3.65
N MET A 274 9.33 34.44 -3.48
CA MET A 274 7.92 34.62 -3.15
C MET A 274 7.89 35.12 -1.71
N THR A 275 8.12 36.41 -1.54
CA THR A 275 7.83 37.13 -0.31
C THR A 275 6.31 37.30 -0.22
N GLY A 276 5.63 36.22 0.12
CA GLY A 276 4.24 36.21 0.52
C GLY A 276 4.03 34.99 1.38
N PRO A 277 3.25 35.09 2.46
CA PRO A 277 3.07 33.95 3.34
C PRO A 277 2.36 32.83 2.59
N LEU A 278 3.08 31.77 2.25
CA LEU A 278 2.51 30.46 1.96
C LEU A 278 1.95 29.90 3.27
N VAL A 279 0.80 30.46 3.64
CA VAL A 279 -0.02 29.92 4.73
C VAL A 279 -0.76 28.72 4.16
N ASP A 280 -0.40 27.58 4.70
CA ASP A 280 -1.26 26.43 4.94
C ASP A 280 -1.93 25.72 3.73
N ILE A 281 -1.13 24.92 3.03
CA ILE A 281 -1.70 23.71 2.39
C ILE A 281 -1.05 22.43 2.92
N PHE A 282 0.15 22.48 3.46
CA PHE A 282 0.79 21.32 4.12
C PHE A 282 1.44 21.78 5.41
N GLY A 283 0.78 21.48 6.53
CA GLY A 283 1.36 21.68 7.86
C GLY A 283 2.63 20.83 8.01
N GLY A 284 3.76 21.48 7.97
CA GLY A 284 5.05 20.93 8.31
C GLY A 284 5.86 22.05 8.94
N ASP A 285 6.17 21.89 10.22
CA ASP A 285 6.94 22.84 11.00
C ASP A 285 8.32 23.05 10.36
N ASP A 286 8.67 24.32 10.15
CA ASP A 286 10.05 24.76 9.90
C ASP A 286 10.90 24.40 11.12
N LEU A 287 11.61 23.27 11.05
CA LEU A 287 12.74 22.99 11.93
C LEU A 287 13.95 23.72 11.36
N GLU A 288 14.33 24.81 11.98
CA GLU A 288 15.64 25.43 11.79
C GLU A 288 16.72 24.42 12.18
N LEU A 289 17.51 23.98 11.19
CA LEU A 289 18.52 22.93 11.28
C LEU A 289 19.85 23.37 11.94
N ASP A 290 19.90 24.55 12.55
CA ASP A 290 21.16 25.14 13.05
C ASP A 290 21.54 24.76 14.49
N ASP A 291 20.71 23.98 15.22
CA ASP A 291 20.98 23.64 16.63
C ASP A 291 20.87 22.14 16.98
N LEU A 292 21.13 21.23 16.04
CA LEU A 292 21.23 19.80 16.36
C LEU A 292 22.67 19.38 16.47
N ASP A 293 23.11 19.05 17.68
CA ASP A 293 24.39 18.41 17.94
C ASP A 293 24.44 17.04 17.24
N ASP A 294 25.64 16.65 16.74
CA ASP A 294 25.90 15.42 15.95
C ASP A 294 25.47 14.10 16.64
N GLU A 295 25.17 14.10 17.94
CA GLU A 295 24.66 12.95 18.68
C GLU A 295 23.15 12.74 18.50
N ASP A 296 22.37 13.80 18.26
CA ASP A 296 20.91 13.69 18.04
C ASP A 296 20.57 13.24 16.62
N ALA A 297 21.42 13.53 15.64
CA ALA A 297 21.25 13.04 14.27
C ALA A 297 21.44 11.52 14.15
N ALA A 298 22.25 10.91 14.99
CA ALA A 298 22.47 9.47 15.00
C ALA A 298 21.28 8.68 15.60
N SER A 299 20.52 9.29 16.49
CA SER A 299 19.34 8.63 17.09
C SER A 299 18.11 8.60 16.18
N LEU A 300 18.03 9.54 15.23
CA LEU A 300 16.96 9.59 14.21
C LEU A 300 17.15 8.56 13.07
N ILE A 301 18.36 7.98 12.97
CA ILE A 301 18.70 6.97 11.95
C ILE A 301 18.47 5.53 12.48
N ALA A 302 18.25 5.35 13.79
CA ALA A 302 18.21 4.05 14.44
C ALA A 302 16.81 3.41 14.58
N ASP A 303 15.74 4.10 14.21
CA ASP A 303 14.38 3.53 14.16
C ASP A 303 13.99 3.16 12.73
N ASP A 304 14.86 2.40 12.03
CA ASP A 304 14.47 1.58 10.89
C ASP A 304 13.78 0.31 11.44
N ASP A 305 12.56 0.45 11.92
CA ASP A 305 11.64 -0.67 11.94
C ASP A 305 11.30 -0.97 10.47
N ASP A 306 11.92 -2.04 9.97
CA ASP A 306 11.56 -2.73 8.73
C ASP A 306 10.08 -3.15 8.79
N ASP A 307 9.16 -2.20 8.57
CA ASP A 307 7.81 -2.52 8.14
C ASP A 307 7.90 -3.02 6.68
N GLU A 308 8.43 -4.23 6.52
CA GLU A 308 8.18 -5.03 5.33
C GLU A 308 6.65 -5.11 5.18
N LEU A 309 6.13 -4.45 4.16
CA LEU A 309 4.75 -4.65 3.71
C LEU A 309 4.62 -6.12 3.35
N ASP A 310 4.15 -6.92 4.29
CA ASP A 310 3.82 -8.31 4.07
C ASP A 310 2.67 -8.37 3.06
N LEU A 311 3.01 -8.71 1.81
CA LEU A 311 2.04 -8.89 0.73
C LEU A 311 1.01 -9.98 1.03
N SER A 312 1.25 -10.83 2.06
CA SER A 312 0.28 -11.81 2.55
C SER A 312 -0.97 -11.14 3.12
N ASP A 313 -0.87 -9.90 3.62
CA ASP A 313 -2.00 -9.13 4.14
C ASP A 313 -2.95 -8.60 3.03
N LEU A 314 -2.52 -8.65 1.77
CA LEU A 314 -3.37 -8.30 0.62
C LEU A 314 -4.25 -9.46 0.14
N GLY A 315 -4.07 -10.67 0.68
CA GLY A 315 -4.92 -11.84 0.38
C GLY A 315 -4.84 -12.30 -1.07
N LEU A 316 -3.73 -12.04 -1.76
CA LEU A 316 -3.54 -12.40 -3.18
C LEU A 316 -2.76 -13.71 -3.37
N PHE A 317 -2.11 -14.23 -2.32
CA PHE A 317 -1.38 -15.51 -2.35
C PHE A 317 -1.51 -16.19 -1.00
N ASP A 318 -2.55 -17.00 -0.81
CA ASP A 318 -2.59 -18.09 0.17
C ASP A 318 -2.31 -19.38 -0.62
N ASP A 319 -1.04 -19.67 -0.88
CA ASP A 319 -0.60 -21.00 -1.30
C ASP A 319 -0.26 -21.82 -0.05
N ASP A 320 -1.28 -22.29 0.66
CA ASP A 320 -1.19 -23.48 1.50
C ASP A 320 -1.57 -24.69 0.65
N GLU A 321 -0.70 -25.11 -0.26
CA GLU A 321 -0.69 -26.49 -0.74
C GLU A 321 -0.08 -27.35 0.37
N GLU A 322 -0.92 -27.90 1.23
CA GLU A 322 -0.58 -29.09 2.00
C GLU A 322 -0.36 -30.23 1.00
N ASP A 323 0.89 -30.64 0.90
CA ASP A 323 1.37 -31.84 0.19
C ASP A 323 0.78 -33.09 0.87
N ASP A 324 -0.46 -33.45 0.52
CA ASP A 324 -1.05 -34.75 0.85
C ASP A 324 -0.35 -35.81 -0.02
N GLY A 325 0.73 -36.35 0.54
CA GLY A 325 1.44 -37.49 0.00
C GLY A 325 0.50 -38.67 -0.25
N LEU A 326 0.18 -38.88 -1.52
CA LEU A 326 -0.46 -40.09 -2.02
C LEU A 326 0.48 -41.28 -1.79
N VAL A 327 0.20 -42.04 -0.73
CA VAL A 327 0.76 -43.38 -0.54
C VAL A 327 0.07 -44.32 -1.54
N LEU A 328 0.76 -44.68 -2.61
CA LEU A 328 0.34 -45.77 -3.48
C LEU A 328 0.64 -47.09 -2.74
N GLU A 329 -0.40 -47.78 -2.27
CA GLU A 329 -0.32 -49.19 -1.91
C GLU A 329 -0.20 -50.00 -3.18
N GLU A 330 0.96 -50.66 -3.35
CA GLU A 330 1.16 -51.73 -4.36
C GLU A 330 0.35 -52.94 -3.89
N GLU A 331 -0.74 -53.30 -4.58
CA GLU A 331 -1.38 -54.58 -4.47
C GLU A 331 -0.57 -55.59 -5.31
N ASP A 332 0.09 -56.54 -4.64
CA ASP A 332 0.67 -57.75 -5.22
C ASP A 332 -0.45 -58.62 -5.78
N GLU A 333 -0.56 -58.74 -7.10
CA GLU A 333 -1.27 -59.85 -7.77
C GLU A 333 -0.35 -61.08 -7.84
N ASP A 334 -0.60 -62.04 -6.94
CA ASP A 334 -0.22 -63.45 -7.14
C ASP A 334 -1.49 -64.29 -7.39
N LEU A 335 -1.49 -64.94 -8.57
CA LEU A 335 -2.29 -66.05 -9.13
C LEU A 335 -3.22 -65.75 -10.26
#